data_77ffe38ef2ab6b56e0e2f615dfe77298
#
_entry.id   77ffe38ef2ab6b56e0e2f615dfe77298
#
_cell.length_a   1.000
_cell.length_b   1.000
_cell.length_c   1.000
_cell.angle_alpha   90.00
_cell.angle_beta   90.00
_cell.angle_gamma   90.00
#
_symmetry.space_group_name_H-M   'P 1'
#
loop_
_entity.id
_entity.type
_entity.pdbx_description
1 polymer ?
#
loop_
_entity_poly.entity_id
_entity_poly.type
_entity_poly.pdbx_seq_one_letter_code
_entity_poly.pdbx_strand_id
1 'polypeptide(L)'
;PLNADQKERAKAMLNRMRDVFAVNAQDLGCTNAVEHEIRLTDESPFKETTRRVPPRQLDEFKVALQDLLNSGVIKESKSPFASPVVLVRKKDNTLRVCVDFRKLNSKTIKDSYPIPRVADTLQALSGAKLFCTLDLQSGYLQVKVSEKDQPKTAMTTPFGLYQFTRMPFGLTNAPATFQRLMEYCLRDLNYKTCVVYMDDVVVFARNFDEMLVRLQEVFSRLCQYGLKLKPAKCQLFQTRIRCLGHVVSAEGIEPDPDKTAPLREWLNSPPKSAKELQTFLGFAGYYRSFVKNFSKIAEPLRRLLVSGPDKKRKQHPRPSFTWTNECQRAFETLISRLTSSPILGYPNFELPFILHIDASGEGLGAALYQTNNDKLHVIAYGSRALTTAERNYSAYRREFLALKWGITEKFRDYLYGTKCYVVTDSNPLTYLVSSAKLSPSDHRWLSALAPFDFTITYRKGKSHGDAD
;
A
#
# COMPACT_ATOMS: atom_id res chain seq x y z
N PRO A 1 14.26 -9.99 -22.43
CA PRO A 1 15.71 -9.82 -22.34
C PRO A 1 16.15 -8.81 -23.41
N LEU A 2 17.06 -7.88 -22.99
CA LEU A 2 17.66 -6.90 -23.90
C LEU A 2 18.54 -7.60 -24.95
N ASN A 3 18.57 -7.09 -26.17
CA ASN A 3 19.50 -7.52 -27.21
C ASN A 3 20.94 -6.99 -26.92
N ALA A 4 21.93 -7.37 -27.76
CA ALA A 4 23.33 -7.00 -27.53
C ALA A 4 23.55 -5.48 -27.60
N ASP A 5 23.01 -4.81 -28.59
CA ASP A 5 23.07 -3.35 -28.75
C ASP A 5 22.45 -2.61 -27.56
N GLN A 6 21.24 -3.01 -27.16
CA GLN A 6 20.55 -2.44 -25.99
C GLN A 6 21.36 -2.59 -24.70
N LYS A 7 22.03 -3.74 -24.52
CA LYS A 7 22.91 -3.95 -23.36
C LYS A 7 24.09 -3.00 -23.36
N GLU A 8 24.74 -2.80 -24.49
CA GLU A 8 25.89 -1.88 -24.60
C GLU A 8 25.46 -0.42 -24.36
N ARG A 9 24.34 0.00 -24.94
CA ARG A 9 23.80 1.35 -24.72
C ARG A 9 23.40 1.58 -23.25
N ALA A 10 22.80 0.56 -22.60
CA ALA A 10 22.46 0.62 -21.19
C ALA A 10 23.71 0.74 -20.31
N LYS A 11 24.75 -0.07 -20.57
CA LYS A 11 26.03 -0.01 -19.85
C LYS A 11 26.71 1.36 -20.02
N ALA A 12 26.73 1.89 -21.24
CA ALA A 12 27.32 3.20 -21.52
C ALA A 12 26.60 4.32 -20.74
N MET A 13 25.26 4.28 -20.65
CA MET A 13 24.48 5.23 -19.85
C MET A 13 24.76 5.08 -18.36
N LEU A 14 24.75 3.84 -17.82
CA LEU A 14 25.02 3.56 -16.41
C LEU A 14 26.42 4.00 -16.00
N ASN A 15 27.44 3.78 -16.85
CA ASN A 15 28.81 4.23 -16.60
C ASN A 15 28.92 5.76 -16.53
N ARG A 16 28.18 6.48 -17.38
CA ARG A 16 28.13 7.97 -17.32
C ARG A 16 27.46 8.46 -16.04
N MET A 17 26.48 7.71 -15.54
CA MET A 17 25.69 8.08 -14.37
C MET A 17 26.14 7.35 -13.08
N ARG A 18 27.35 6.77 -13.09
CA ARG A 18 27.86 5.95 -11.96
C ARG A 18 27.80 6.65 -10.61
N ASP A 19 27.91 7.97 -10.59
CA ASP A 19 27.94 8.77 -9.37
C ASP A 19 26.61 8.77 -8.60
N VAL A 20 25.49 8.36 -9.22
CA VAL A 20 24.23 8.16 -8.53
C VAL A 20 24.22 6.92 -7.63
N PHE A 21 25.12 5.98 -7.89
CA PHE A 21 25.19 4.74 -7.15
C PHE A 21 26.17 4.82 -5.98
N ALA A 22 25.79 4.26 -4.84
CA ALA A 22 26.65 4.13 -3.70
C ALA A 22 27.77 3.13 -3.98
N VAL A 23 29.02 3.52 -3.70
CA VAL A 23 30.21 2.68 -3.90
C VAL A 23 30.31 1.58 -2.82
N ASN A 24 29.89 1.92 -1.59
CA ASN A 24 29.88 1.01 -0.43
C ASN A 24 28.72 1.36 0.52
N ALA A 25 28.62 0.64 1.62
CA ALA A 25 27.55 0.82 2.61
C ALA A 25 27.59 2.16 3.34
N GLN A 26 28.77 2.78 3.44
CA GLN A 26 29.01 4.06 4.09
C GLN A 26 28.79 5.27 3.16
N ASP A 27 28.74 5.05 1.84
CA ASP A 27 28.42 6.08 0.84
C ASP A 27 26.91 6.38 0.82
N LEU A 28 26.46 7.11 1.83
CA LEU A 28 25.03 7.35 2.07
C LEU A 28 24.45 8.50 1.22
N GLY A 29 25.29 9.35 0.65
CA GLY A 29 24.81 10.60 0.09
C GLY A 29 24.30 11.56 1.19
N CYS A 30 23.91 12.77 0.78
CA CYS A 30 23.35 13.77 1.69
C CYS A 30 22.59 14.84 0.91
N THR A 31 21.31 14.93 1.17
CA THR A 31 20.53 16.02 0.59
C THR A 31 20.51 17.24 1.49
N ASN A 32 20.49 18.42 0.85
CA ASN A 32 20.21 19.70 1.51
C ASN A 32 18.83 20.27 1.12
N ALA A 33 18.03 19.52 0.36
CA ALA A 33 16.74 19.99 -0.13
C ALA A 33 15.66 20.06 0.96
N VAL A 34 15.73 19.15 1.95
CA VAL A 34 14.79 19.08 3.07
C VAL A 34 15.53 18.64 4.33
N GLU A 35 15.16 19.21 5.47
CA GLU A 35 15.59 18.73 6.79
C GLU A 35 14.42 18.12 7.54
N HIS A 36 14.70 17.14 8.37
CA HIS A 36 13.69 16.54 9.24
C HIS A 36 13.56 17.35 10.52
N GLU A 37 12.36 17.84 10.80
CA GLU A 37 12.03 18.54 12.05
C GLU A 37 11.20 17.64 12.96
N ILE A 38 11.44 17.75 14.28
CA ILE A 38 10.71 17.02 15.31
C ILE A 38 9.99 18.04 16.20
N ARG A 39 8.73 18.33 15.88
CA ARG A 39 7.88 19.23 16.65
C ARG A 39 7.16 18.45 17.74
N LEU A 40 7.32 18.86 18.99
CA LEU A 40 6.69 18.17 20.13
C LEU A 40 5.48 18.95 20.63
N THR A 41 4.51 18.23 21.17
CA THR A 41 3.38 18.82 21.92
C THR A 41 3.82 19.28 23.31
N ASP A 42 4.88 18.67 23.84
CA ASP A 42 5.50 18.96 25.13
C ASP A 42 7.01 18.75 24.99
N GLU A 43 7.76 19.83 25.08
CA GLU A 43 9.23 19.86 24.94
C GLU A 43 9.97 19.33 26.18
N SER A 44 9.25 18.91 27.24
CA SER A 44 9.85 18.34 28.45
C SER A 44 10.68 17.11 28.11
N PRO A 45 11.97 17.08 28.49
CA PRO A 45 12.83 15.93 28.25
C PRO A 45 12.32 14.66 28.96
N PHE A 46 12.68 13.53 28.39
CA PHE A 46 12.41 12.22 29.00
C PHE A 46 13.63 11.30 28.90
N LYS A 47 13.78 10.46 29.88
CA LYS A 47 14.77 9.39 29.90
C LYS A 47 14.05 8.05 30.06
N GLU A 48 14.21 7.16 29.10
CA GLU A 48 13.74 5.78 29.22
C GLU A 48 14.85 4.85 29.70
N THR A 49 14.47 3.76 30.38
CA THR A 49 15.41 2.78 30.91
C THR A 49 16.15 2.08 29.75
N THR A 50 17.48 2.04 29.87
CA THR A 50 18.34 1.32 28.93
C THR A 50 18.01 -0.17 28.94
N ARG A 51 17.82 -0.77 27.76
CA ARG A 51 17.62 -2.21 27.64
C ARG A 51 18.95 -2.94 27.74
N ARG A 52 18.95 -4.06 28.45
CA ARG A 52 20.14 -4.90 28.58
C ARG A 52 20.47 -5.52 27.22
N VAL A 53 21.72 -5.33 26.79
CA VAL A 53 22.27 -5.98 25.58
C VAL A 53 22.90 -7.31 25.99
N PRO A 54 22.59 -8.43 25.32
CA PRO A 54 23.23 -9.71 25.60
C PRO A 54 24.76 -9.61 25.41
N PRO A 55 25.57 -10.16 26.33
CA PRO A 55 27.04 -10.09 26.23
C PRO A 55 27.61 -10.56 24.89
N ARG A 56 27.00 -11.59 24.29
CA ARG A 56 27.41 -12.12 22.97
C ARG A 56 27.21 -11.14 21.79
N GLN A 57 26.44 -10.06 21.99
CA GLN A 57 26.14 -9.06 20.96
C GLN A 57 26.87 -7.73 21.21
N LEU A 58 27.61 -7.59 22.31
CA LEU A 58 28.26 -6.33 22.68
C LEU A 58 29.33 -5.91 21.68
N ASP A 59 30.19 -6.84 21.25
CA ASP A 59 31.28 -6.54 20.32
C ASP A 59 30.73 -6.17 18.95
N GLU A 60 29.77 -6.96 18.45
CA GLU A 60 29.09 -6.68 17.17
C GLU A 60 28.34 -5.34 17.21
N PHE A 61 27.70 -5.03 18.36
CA PHE A 61 27.04 -3.75 18.55
C PHE A 61 28.04 -2.58 18.57
N LYS A 62 29.20 -2.77 19.23
CA LYS A 62 30.26 -1.75 19.27
C LYS A 62 30.77 -1.43 17.86
N VAL A 63 30.97 -2.46 17.01
CA VAL A 63 31.35 -2.27 15.61
C VAL A 63 30.27 -1.49 14.86
N ALA A 64 29.01 -1.91 14.96
CA ALA A 64 27.91 -1.23 14.29
C ALA A 64 27.75 0.24 14.73
N LEU A 65 27.99 0.54 16.01
CA LEU A 65 27.97 1.90 16.55
C LEU A 65 29.14 2.73 16.00
N GLN A 66 30.33 2.13 15.89
CA GLN A 66 31.50 2.80 15.33
C GLN A 66 31.31 3.12 13.85
N ASP A 67 30.68 2.23 13.09
CA ASP A 67 30.32 2.48 11.68
C ASP A 67 29.39 3.68 11.52
N LEU A 68 28.39 3.82 12.40
CA LEU A 68 27.48 4.95 12.43
C LEU A 68 28.19 6.28 12.81
N LEU A 69 29.17 6.22 13.72
CA LEU A 69 30.00 7.37 14.06
C LEU A 69 30.92 7.77 12.89
N ASN A 70 31.62 6.81 12.31
CA ASN A 70 32.55 7.05 11.20
C ASN A 70 31.85 7.60 9.96
N SER A 71 30.59 7.17 9.71
CA SER A 71 29.76 7.70 8.62
C SER A 71 29.10 9.06 8.95
N GLY A 72 29.32 9.60 10.16
CA GLY A 72 28.72 10.86 10.60
C GLY A 72 27.18 10.83 10.74
N VAL A 73 26.59 9.63 10.80
CA VAL A 73 25.14 9.45 11.01
C VAL A 73 24.73 9.78 12.44
N ILE A 74 25.63 9.49 13.40
CA ILE A 74 25.44 9.84 14.80
C ILE A 74 26.67 10.61 15.31
N LYS A 75 26.51 11.27 16.45
CA LYS A 75 27.58 11.89 17.23
C LYS A 75 27.33 11.70 18.72
N GLU A 76 28.36 11.86 19.55
CA GLU A 76 28.20 11.88 21.00
C GLU A 76 27.21 12.97 21.43
N SER A 77 26.50 12.70 22.51
CA SER A 77 25.41 13.57 22.96
C SER A 77 25.49 13.90 24.46
N LYS A 78 25.09 15.12 24.79
CA LYS A 78 24.80 15.57 26.17
C LYS A 78 23.31 15.88 26.35
N SER A 79 22.46 15.30 25.48
CA SER A 79 21.03 15.57 25.47
C SER A 79 20.36 15.13 26.78
N PRO A 80 19.35 15.89 27.23
CA PRO A 80 18.48 15.45 28.33
C PRO A 80 17.45 14.40 27.89
N PHE A 81 17.29 14.16 26.58
CA PHE A 81 16.45 13.09 26.06
C PHE A 81 17.24 11.79 25.96
N ALA A 82 16.57 10.65 26.20
CA ALA A 82 17.20 9.35 26.01
C ALA A 82 16.16 8.29 25.64
N SER A 83 16.29 7.70 24.45
CA SER A 83 15.51 6.57 23.98
C SER A 83 16.36 5.28 24.01
N PRO A 84 15.80 4.11 24.36
CA PRO A 84 16.56 2.87 24.45
C PRO A 84 16.83 2.26 23.05
N VAL A 85 17.99 1.62 22.92
CA VAL A 85 18.36 0.85 21.73
C VAL A 85 17.74 -0.55 21.78
N VAL A 86 17.34 -1.05 20.61
CA VAL A 86 16.88 -2.41 20.36
C VAL A 86 17.70 -3.01 19.23
N LEU A 87 18.33 -4.13 19.47
CA LEU A 87 19.11 -4.84 18.47
C LEU A 87 18.25 -5.87 17.75
N VAL A 88 18.20 -5.82 16.42
CA VAL A 88 17.42 -6.72 15.59
C VAL A 88 18.32 -7.43 14.58
N ARG A 89 18.22 -8.76 14.48
CA ARG A 89 18.91 -9.51 13.44
C ARG A 89 18.14 -9.43 12.13
N LYS A 90 18.85 -9.10 11.05
CA LYS A 90 18.32 -9.17 9.70
C LYS A 90 18.30 -10.61 9.19
N LYS A 91 17.67 -10.85 8.03
CA LYS A 91 17.64 -12.15 7.36
C LYS A 91 19.04 -12.66 6.97
N ASP A 92 19.97 -11.75 6.67
CA ASP A 92 21.37 -12.01 6.37
C ASP A 92 22.23 -12.20 7.64
N ASN A 93 21.60 -12.35 8.80
CA ASN A 93 22.20 -12.51 10.13
C ASN A 93 23.01 -11.29 10.62
N THR A 94 23.06 -10.17 9.89
CA THR A 94 23.73 -8.94 10.34
C THR A 94 22.89 -8.22 11.42
N LEU A 95 23.57 -7.50 12.33
CA LEU A 95 22.94 -6.75 13.39
C LEU A 95 22.42 -5.39 12.88
N ARG A 96 21.17 -5.09 13.17
CA ARG A 96 20.60 -3.76 12.95
C ARG A 96 20.36 -3.06 14.27
N VAL A 97 20.97 -1.89 14.43
CA VAL A 97 20.72 -0.99 15.57
C VAL A 97 19.44 -0.22 15.30
N CYS A 98 18.44 -0.46 16.10
CA CYS A 98 17.16 0.25 16.08
C CYS A 98 17.02 1.05 17.39
N VAL A 99 16.26 2.15 17.34
CA VAL A 99 15.95 2.95 18.53
C VAL A 99 14.45 2.89 18.78
N ASP A 100 14.07 2.72 20.03
CA ASP A 100 12.67 2.70 20.43
C ASP A 100 12.15 4.13 20.62
N PHE A 101 11.70 4.75 19.55
CA PHE A 101 11.17 6.10 19.59
C PHE A 101 9.69 6.20 19.98
N ARG A 102 9.06 5.15 20.51
CA ARG A 102 7.62 5.18 20.85
C ARG A 102 7.28 6.33 21.81
N LYS A 103 8.14 6.61 22.79
CA LYS A 103 7.95 7.73 23.73
C LYS A 103 8.07 9.07 23.02
N LEU A 104 9.10 9.26 22.21
CA LEU A 104 9.26 10.46 21.38
C LEU A 104 8.09 10.64 20.43
N ASN A 105 7.70 9.58 19.73
CA ASN A 105 6.58 9.58 18.79
C ASN A 105 5.24 9.93 19.45
N SER A 106 5.02 9.54 20.71
CA SER A 106 3.79 9.86 21.45
C SER A 106 3.67 11.37 21.77
N LYS A 107 4.81 12.08 21.83
CA LYS A 107 4.88 13.53 22.02
C LYS A 107 4.99 14.30 20.70
N THR A 108 5.29 13.63 19.58
CA THR A 108 5.51 14.28 18.28
C THR A 108 4.18 14.67 17.64
N ILE A 109 4.09 15.93 17.20
CA ILE A 109 2.98 16.43 16.38
C ILE A 109 3.06 15.74 15.02
N LYS A 110 2.00 15.03 14.64
CA LYS A 110 1.96 14.28 13.38
C LYS A 110 1.92 15.21 12.18
N ASP A 111 2.75 14.92 11.19
CA ASP A 111 2.73 15.61 9.90
C ASP A 111 1.50 15.14 9.09
N SER A 112 0.80 16.07 8.48
CA SER A 112 -0.38 15.82 7.65
C SER A 112 -0.04 15.67 6.16
N TYR A 113 1.24 15.48 5.80
CA TYR A 113 1.62 15.34 4.40
C TYR A 113 0.94 14.11 3.78
N PRO A 114 0.25 14.25 2.62
CA PRO A 114 -0.47 13.16 2.01
C PRO A 114 0.51 12.11 1.45
N ILE A 115 0.32 10.88 1.83
CA ILE A 115 1.00 9.73 1.19
C ILE A 115 0.11 9.27 0.03
N PRO A 116 0.64 9.05 -1.18
CA PRO A 116 -0.13 8.57 -2.32
C PRO A 116 -0.86 7.27 -2.02
N ARG A 117 -2.01 7.06 -2.64
CA ARG A 117 -2.71 5.78 -2.54
C ARG A 117 -1.98 4.74 -3.38
N VAL A 118 -1.82 3.53 -2.84
CA VAL A 118 -1.18 2.41 -3.57
C VAL A 118 -1.88 2.16 -4.91
N ALA A 119 -3.22 2.23 -4.96
CA ALA A 119 -3.98 2.02 -6.18
C ALA A 119 -3.64 3.06 -7.26
N ASP A 120 -3.54 4.34 -6.90
CA ASP A 120 -3.23 5.43 -7.84
C ASP A 120 -1.79 5.28 -8.37
N THR A 121 -0.84 4.92 -7.49
CA THR A 121 0.55 4.63 -7.86
C THR A 121 0.65 3.48 -8.86
N LEU A 122 -0.06 2.38 -8.60
CA LEU A 122 -0.06 1.22 -9.50
C LEU A 122 -0.76 1.52 -10.83
N GLN A 123 -1.83 2.31 -10.82
CA GLN A 123 -2.55 2.72 -12.02
C GLN A 123 -1.70 3.60 -12.94
N ALA A 124 -0.84 4.45 -12.40
CA ALA A 124 0.05 5.30 -13.17
C ALA A 124 1.05 4.51 -14.06
N LEU A 125 1.26 3.22 -13.75
CA LEU A 125 2.10 2.31 -14.55
C LEU A 125 1.40 1.74 -15.79
N SER A 126 0.15 2.14 -16.05
CA SER A 126 -0.65 1.70 -17.18
C SER A 126 0.06 1.99 -18.52
N GLY A 127 -0.01 1.02 -19.45
CA GLY A 127 0.58 1.12 -20.78
C GLY A 127 2.10 0.96 -20.84
N ALA A 128 2.78 0.80 -19.71
CA ALA A 128 4.21 0.52 -19.67
C ALA A 128 4.49 -0.96 -20.00
N LYS A 129 5.62 -1.22 -20.66
CA LYS A 129 6.13 -2.56 -20.99
C LYS A 129 7.47 -2.87 -20.33
N LEU A 130 8.18 -1.82 -19.90
CA LEU A 130 9.47 -1.91 -19.22
C LEU A 130 9.41 -1.11 -17.93
N PHE A 131 10.07 -1.63 -16.91
CA PHE A 131 10.10 -1.07 -15.57
C PHE A 131 11.51 -1.12 -14.98
N CYS A 132 11.86 -0.12 -14.18
CA CYS A 132 13.06 -0.13 -13.35
C CYS A 132 12.66 0.24 -11.93
N THR A 133 13.04 -0.59 -10.96
CA THR A 133 12.89 -0.27 -9.54
C THR A 133 14.20 0.25 -8.99
N LEU A 134 14.16 1.38 -8.32
CA LEU A 134 15.32 2.04 -7.74
C LEU A 134 15.15 2.09 -6.22
N ASP A 135 16.13 1.54 -5.50
CA ASP A 135 16.19 1.53 -4.03
C ASP A 135 17.29 2.48 -3.57
N LEU A 136 17.00 3.40 -2.67
CA LEU A 136 17.99 4.33 -2.14
C LEU A 136 18.89 3.66 -1.08
N GLN A 137 20.16 4.03 -1.05
CA GLN A 137 21.11 3.54 -0.05
C GLN A 137 20.74 4.08 1.34
N SER A 138 19.99 3.29 2.13
CA SER A 138 19.48 3.73 3.45
C SER A 138 18.76 5.08 3.41
N GLY A 139 17.77 5.21 2.53
CA GLY A 139 17.16 6.49 2.11
C GLY A 139 16.92 7.50 3.22
N TYR A 140 16.36 7.11 4.36
CA TYR A 140 16.11 8.02 5.49
C TYR A 140 17.39 8.66 6.04
N LEU A 141 18.51 7.93 6.08
CA LEU A 141 19.80 8.44 6.55
C LEU A 141 20.45 9.43 5.58
N GLN A 142 19.90 9.66 4.39
CA GLN A 142 20.35 10.67 3.46
C GLN A 142 19.75 12.06 3.76
N VAL A 143 18.76 12.13 4.67
CA VAL A 143 18.13 13.38 5.12
C VAL A 143 18.76 13.84 6.43
N LYS A 144 19.10 15.12 6.54
CA LYS A 144 19.59 15.71 7.80
C LYS A 144 18.45 15.88 8.81
N VAL A 145 18.75 15.71 10.08
CA VAL A 145 17.89 16.20 11.16
C VAL A 145 18.28 17.63 11.47
N SER A 146 17.30 18.53 11.58
CA SER A 146 17.52 19.91 11.99
C SER A 146 18.35 19.98 13.27
N GLU A 147 19.37 20.81 13.33
CA GLU A 147 20.32 20.86 14.45
C GLU A 147 19.63 21.03 15.81
N LYS A 148 18.59 21.86 15.87
CA LYS A 148 17.77 22.06 17.08
C LYS A 148 17.05 20.79 17.57
N ASP A 149 16.79 19.85 16.66
CA ASP A 149 16.01 18.64 16.94
C ASP A 149 16.88 17.38 17.10
N GLN A 150 18.18 17.44 16.71
CA GLN A 150 19.10 16.33 16.91
C GLN A 150 19.13 15.80 18.36
N PRO A 151 19.14 16.67 19.41
CA PRO A 151 19.12 16.18 20.79
C PRO A 151 17.91 15.31 21.12
N LYS A 152 16.74 15.54 20.50
CA LYS A 152 15.52 14.75 20.71
C LYS A 152 15.67 13.30 20.24
N THR A 153 16.62 13.03 19.32
CA THR A 153 16.89 11.69 18.79
C THR A 153 17.90 10.89 19.62
N ALA A 154 18.30 11.41 20.77
CA ALA A 154 19.34 10.78 21.58
C ALA A 154 18.97 9.35 21.98
N MET A 155 19.94 8.45 21.80
CA MET A 155 19.84 7.03 22.14
C MET A 155 20.84 6.66 23.23
N THR A 156 20.38 5.90 24.21
CA THR A 156 21.21 5.40 25.30
C THR A 156 21.73 4.00 24.96
N THR A 157 23.05 3.83 25.10
CA THR A 157 23.77 2.59 24.83
C THR A 157 24.66 2.21 26.01
N PRO A 158 25.17 0.96 26.11
CA PRO A 158 26.19 0.60 27.08
C PRO A 158 27.50 1.38 26.93
N PHE A 159 27.73 2.00 25.77
CA PHE A 159 28.96 2.72 25.43
C PHE A 159 28.83 4.24 25.55
N GLY A 160 27.67 4.76 25.94
CA GLY A 160 27.41 6.18 26.08
C GLY A 160 26.10 6.64 25.45
N LEU A 161 25.93 7.95 25.40
CA LEU A 161 24.77 8.61 24.81
C LEU A 161 25.17 9.20 23.46
N TYR A 162 24.37 8.90 22.41
CA TYR A 162 24.58 9.37 21.05
C TYR A 162 23.30 9.97 20.48
N GLN A 163 23.41 10.92 19.58
CA GLN A 163 22.28 11.52 18.87
C GLN A 163 22.47 11.45 17.37
N PHE A 164 21.37 11.40 16.64
CA PHE A 164 21.40 11.35 15.18
C PHE A 164 21.58 12.73 14.57
N THR A 165 22.45 12.84 13.58
CA THR A 165 22.59 13.98 12.67
C THR A 165 21.75 13.77 11.40
N ARG A 166 21.42 12.51 11.11
CA ARG A 166 20.62 12.05 9.98
C ARG A 166 19.32 11.45 10.48
N MET A 167 18.25 11.50 9.68
CA MET A 167 16.92 11.04 10.04
C MET A 167 16.92 9.51 10.25
N PRO A 168 16.77 9.00 11.49
CA PRO A 168 16.77 7.58 11.77
C PRO A 168 15.43 6.92 11.40
N PHE A 169 15.47 5.60 11.23
CA PHE A 169 14.26 4.80 11.16
C PHE A 169 13.49 4.83 12.47
N GLY A 170 12.16 4.76 12.39
CA GLY A 170 11.28 4.66 13.55
C GLY A 170 10.69 5.98 14.04
N LEU A 171 11.07 7.12 13.51
CA LEU A 171 10.40 8.40 13.76
C LEU A 171 9.05 8.45 13.04
N THR A 172 8.00 8.94 13.72
CA THR A 172 6.61 8.92 13.19
C THR A 172 6.44 9.73 11.93
N ASN A 173 7.17 10.84 11.76
CA ASN A 173 7.07 11.73 10.60
C ASN A 173 8.14 11.47 9.52
N ALA A 174 9.04 10.48 9.72
CA ALA A 174 10.07 10.17 8.74
C ALA A 174 9.49 9.79 7.36
N PRO A 175 8.44 8.96 7.25
CA PRO A 175 7.80 8.66 5.97
C PRO A 175 7.28 9.92 5.26
N ALA A 176 6.63 10.83 5.98
CA ALA A 176 6.08 12.07 5.44
C ALA A 176 7.19 13.03 4.94
N THR A 177 8.26 13.19 5.73
CA THR A 177 9.43 13.98 5.33
C THR A 177 10.08 13.40 4.08
N PHE A 178 10.23 12.08 4.02
CA PHE A 178 10.88 11.42 2.89
C PHE A 178 10.03 11.48 1.62
N GLN A 179 8.72 11.27 1.73
CA GLN A 179 7.78 11.43 0.60
C GLN A 179 7.86 12.86 0.03
N ARG A 180 7.85 13.88 0.91
CA ARG A 180 7.98 15.28 0.53
C ARG A 180 9.31 15.56 -0.19
N LEU A 181 10.41 14.99 0.31
CA LEU A 181 11.71 15.10 -0.36
C LEU A 181 11.68 14.50 -1.76
N MET A 182 11.20 13.29 -1.90
CA MET A 182 11.19 12.59 -3.19
C MET A 182 10.26 13.29 -4.20
N GLU A 183 9.10 13.75 -3.76
CA GLU A 183 8.19 14.54 -4.61
C GLU A 183 8.79 15.91 -4.98
N TYR A 184 9.58 16.53 -4.10
CA TYR A 184 10.30 17.75 -4.41
C TYR A 184 11.39 17.51 -5.46
N CYS A 185 12.18 16.44 -5.32
CA CYS A 185 13.27 16.11 -6.23
C CYS A 185 12.76 15.69 -7.63
N LEU A 186 11.65 14.98 -7.68
CA LEU A 186 11.12 14.37 -8.90
C LEU A 186 9.79 14.99 -9.36
N ARG A 187 9.48 16.23 -8.92
CA ARG A 187 8.18 16.91 -9.06
C ARG A 187 7.53 16.79 -10.44
N ASP A 188 8.25 17.19 -11.48
CA ASP A 188 7.78 17.21 -12.88
C ASP A 188 7.86 15.85 -13.57
N LEU A 189 8.59 14.90 -13.00
CA LEU A 189 8.77 13.53 -13.47
C LEU A 189 7.76 12.56 -12.85
N ASN A 190 7.25 12.89 -11.66
CA ASN A 190 6.31 12.03 -10.95
C ASN A 190 4.99 11.86 -11.75
N TYR A 191 4.47 10.65 -11.84
CA TYR A 191 3.33 10.21 -12.66
C TYR A 191 3.52 10.30 -14.20
N LYS A 192 4.67 10.80 -14.71
CA LYS A 192 4.96 10.86 -16.15
C LYS A 192 6.11 9.94 -16.54
N THR A 193 7.19 10.02 -15.81
CA THR A 193 8.46 9.31 -16.03
C THR A 193 8.68 8.22 -15.00
N CYS A 194 8.32 8.50 -13.77
CA CYS A 194 8.42 7.59 -12.64
C CYS A 194 7.22 7.73 -11.71
N VAL A 195 7.08 6.80 -10.77
CA VAL A 195 6.21 6.94 -9.61
C VAL A 195 7.04 6.79 -8.35
N VAL A 196 6.64 7.54 -7.32
CA VAL A 196 7.32 7.59 -6.03
C VAL A 196 6.35 7.21 -4.93
N TYR A 197 6.75 6.24 -4.12
CA TYR A 197 6.03 5.86 -2.91
C TYR A 197 7.03 5.66 -1.77
N MET A 198 7.19 6.68 -0.93
CA MET A 198 8.24 6.75 0.08
C MET A 198 9.64 6.51 -0.53
N ASP A 199 10.30 5.41 -0.16
CA ASP A 199 11.64 5.02 -0.63
C ASP A 199 11.64 4.16 -1.91
N ASP A 200 10.47 3.72 -2.37
CA ASP A 200 10.32 2.99 -3.62
C ASP A 200 10.13 3.96 -4.81
N VAL A 201 11.06 3.95 -5.75
CA VAL A 201 10.96 4.69 -7.02
C VAL A 201 10.88 3.70 -8.16
N VAL A 202 9.84 3.81 -8.98
CA VAL A 202 9.65 2.98 -10.17
C VAL A 202 9.66 3.87 -11.41
N VAL A 203 10.65 3.69 -12.27
CA VAL A 203 10.70 4.29 -13.61
C VAL A 203 10.03 3.32 -14.57
N PHE A 204 9.18 3.82 -15.46
CA PHE A 204 8.39 3.00 -16.38
C PHE A 204 8.40 3.59 -17.79
N ALA A 205 8.33 2.72 -18.82
CA ALA A 205 8.36 3.14 -20.22
C ALA A 205 7.66 2.12 -21.13
N ARG A 206 7.33 2.55 -22.35
CA ARG A 206 6.71 1.70 -23.37
C ARG A 206 7.74 0.89 -24.16
N ASN A 207 8.97 1.38 -24.26
CA ASN A 207 10.06 0.76 -25.01
C ASN A 207 11.42 1.09 -24.38
N PHE A 208 12.48 0.50 -24.95
CA PHE A 208 13.83 0.62 -24.44
C PHE A 208 14.41 2.05 -24.56
N ASP A 209 14.18 2.72 -25.67
CA ASP A 209 14.73 4.06 -25.92
C ASP A 209 14.12 5.10 -24.96
N GLU A 210 12.81 5.03 -24.77
CA GLU A 210 12.11 5.85 -23.78
C GLU A 210 12.62 5.56 -22.37
N MET A 211 12.89 4.29 -22.03
CA MET A 211 13.43 3.91 -20.72
C MET A 211 14.80 4.52 -20.48
N LEU A 212 15.70 4.52 -21.47
CA LEU A 212 17.03 5.13 -21.34
C LEU A 212 16.94 6.63 -21.02
N VAL A 213 16.11 7.34 -21.74
CA VAL A 213 15.89 8.80 -21.54
C VAL A 213 15.35 9.05 -20.13
N ARG A 214 14.31 8.34 -19.75
CA ARG A 214 13.65 8.49 -18.44
C ARG A 214 14.57 8.15 -17.27
N LEU A 215 15.36 7.08 -17.39
CA LEU A 215 16.37 6.75 -16.36
C LEU A 215 17.43 7.83 -16.23
N GLN A 216 17.93 8.37 -17.34
CA GLN A 216 18.90 9.45 -17.32
C GLN A 216 18.36 10.71 -16.64
N GLU A 217 17.10 11.06 -16.89
CA GLU A 217 16.43 12.18 -16.23
C GLU A 217 16.33 11.96 -14.71
N VAL A 218 15.85 10.79 -14.30
CA VAL A 218 15.70 10.45 -12.87
C VAL A 218 17.07 10.43 -12.17
N PHE A 219 18.09 9.78 -12.78
CA PHE A 219 19.44 9.74 -12.21
C PHE A 219 20.06 11.13 -12.09
N SER A 220 19.89 11.99 -13.09
CA SER A 220 20.38 13.37 -13.05
C SER A 220 19.76 14.14 -11.89
N ARG A 221 18.44 13.97 -11.65
CA ARG A 221 17.78 14.59 -10.51
C ARG A 221 18.29 14.07 -9.17
N LEU A 222 18.43 12.75 -9.02
CA LEU A 222 18.97 12.17 -7.79
C LEU A 222 20.39 12.69 -7.50
N CYS A 223 21.27 12.74 -8.52
CA CYS A 223 22.61 13.34 -8.39
C CYS A 223 22.55 14.80 -7.98
N GLN A 224 21.70 15.59 -8.61
CA GLN A 224 21.52 17.03 -8.31
C GLN A 224 21.18 17.26 -6.84
N TYR A 225 20.40 16.39 -6.24
CA TYR A 225 19.99 16.49 -4.84
C TYR A 225 20.87 15.67 -3.88
N GLY A 226 22.00 15.14 -4.35
CA GLY A 226 22.96 14.38 -3.55
C GLY A 226 22.43 13.07 -3.00
N LEU A 227 21.45 12.46 -3.70
CA LEU A 227 20.85 11.18 -3.33
C LEU A 227 21.58 10.02 -4.00
N LYS A 228 21.78 8.93 -3.26
CA LYS A 228 22.49 7.73 -3.69
C LYS A 228 21.59 6.51 -3.74
N LEU A 229 21.73 5.74 -4.81
CA LEU A 229 21.04 4.47 -5.02
C LEU A 229 21.91 3.30 -4.53
N LYS A 230 21.26 2.23 -4.09
CA LYS A 230 21.87 0.95 -3.74
C LYS A 230 21.90 0.01 -4.94
N PRO A 231 23.04 -0.18 -5.64
CA PRO A 231 23.10 -0.94 -6.89
C PRO A 231 22.53 -2.36 -6.77
N ALA A 232 22.88 -3.07 -5.69
CA ALA A 232 22.48 -4.47 -5.46
C ALA A 232 20.96 -4.67 -5.30
N LYS A 233 20.20 -3.59 -5.06
CA LYS A 233 18.74 -3.65 -4.90
C LYS A 233 17.96 -3.01 -6.06
N CYS A 234 18.63 -2.32 -6.96
CA CYS A 234 18.03 -1.78 -8.15
C CYS A 234 17.78 -2.91 -9.18
N GLN A 235 16.57 -2.95 -9.73
CA GLN A 235 16.24 -3.85 -10.83
C GLN A 235 15.96 -3.01 -12.07
N LEU A 236 16.76 -3.19 -13.12
CA LEU A 236 16.70 -2.37 -14.33
C LEU A 236 16.15 -3.18 -15.50
N PHE A 237 15.40 -2.51 -16.39
CA PHE A 237 14.87 -3.05 -17.66
C PHE A 237 14.08 -4.35 -17.50
N GLN A 238 13.25 -4.42 -16.49
CA GLN A 238 12.38 -5.57 -16.24
C GLN A 238 11.05 -5.43 -16.98
N THR A 239 10.51 -6.55 -17.48
CA THR A 239 9.13 -6.61 -18.03
C THR A 239 8.09 -6.87 -16.96
N ARG A 240 8.55 -7.26 -15.76
CA ARG A 240 7.73 -7.62 -14.61
C ARG A 240 8.49 -7.26 -13.33
N ILE A 241 7.86 -6.50 -12.46
CA ILE A 241 8.47 -6.03 -11.20
C ILE A 241 7.57 -6.31 -10.00
N ARG A 242 8.18 -6.34 -8.82
CA ARG A 242 7.47 -6.31 -7.54
C ARG A 242 7.44 -4.88 -7.04
N CYS A 243 6.24 -4.38 -6.80
CA CYS A 243 6.01 -3.02 -6.33
C CYS A 243 4.84 -2.99 -5.36
N LEU A 244 5.04 -2.43 -4.16
CA LEU A 244 4.00 -2.24 -3.15
C LEU A 244 3.18 -3.51 -2.87
N GLY A 245 3.85 -4.66 -2.74
CA GLY A 245 3.20 -5.94 -2.46
C GLY A 245 2.42 -6.55 -3.62
N HIS A 246 2.61 -6.05 -4.83
CA HIS A 246 2.03 -6.55 -6.06
C HIS A 246 3.12 -6.89 -7.07
N VAL A 247 2.77 -7.73 -8.03
CA VAL A 247 3.54 -7.90 -9.25
C VAL A 247 2.86 -7.11 -10.37
N VAL A 248 3.66 -6.30 -11.04
CA VAL A 248 3.24 -5.36 -12.09
C VAL A 248 3.89 -5.77 -13.40
N SER A 249 3.10 -5.83 -14.47
CA SER A 249 3.55 -6.15 -15.83
C SER A 249 2.75 -5.36 -16.86
N ALA A 250 3.06 -5.53 -18.13
CA ALA A 250 2.26 -4.95 -19.23
C ALA A 250 0.83 -5.51 -19.29
N GLU A 251 0.60 -6.72 -18.78
CA GLU A 251 -0.69 -7.40 -18.75
C GLU A 251 -1.61 -6.90 -17.64
N GLY A 252 -1.04 -6.35 -16.56
CA GLY A 252 -1.77 -5.86 -15.42
C GLY A 252 -1.05 -6.06 -14.08
N ILE A 253 -1.86 -6.11 -13.03
CA ILE A 253 -1.45 -6.16 -11.63
C ILE A 253 -1.97 -7.46 -11.00
N GLU A 254 -1.13 -8.14 -10.24
CA GLU A 254 -1.49 -9.31 -9.45
C GLU A 254 -0.90 -9.23 -8.04
N PRO A 255 -1.46 -9.94 -7.05
CA PRO A 255 -0.85 -10.04 -5.72
C PRO A 255 0.56 -10.64 -5.80
N ASP A 256 1.50 -10.15 -4.99
CA ASP A 256 2.85 -10.71 -4.94
C ASP A 256 2.81 -12.16 -4.41
N PRO A 257 3.24 -13.16 -5.19
CA PRO A 257 3.26 -14.56 -4.77
C PRO A 257 4.05 -14.80 -3.49
N ASP A 258 5.16 -14.08 -3.26
CA ASP A 258 5.96 -14.22 -2.03
C ASP A 258 5.20 -13.74 -0.78
N LYS A 259 4.20 -12.89 -0.98
CA LYS A 259 3.31 -12.43 0.11
C LYS A 259 2.13 -13.39 0.31
N THR A 260 1.58 -13.93 -0.77
CA THR A 260 0.39 -14.78 -0.71
C THR A 260 0.70 -16.27 -0.49
N ALA A 261 1.83 -16.78 -0.96
CA ALA A 261 2.21 -18.18 -0.77
C ALA A 261 2.24 -18.64 0.71
N PRO A 262 2.76 -17.83 1.67
CA PRO A 262 2.73 -18.21 3.09
C PRO A 262 1.32 -18.40 3.66
N LEU A 263 0.28 -17.87 3.01
CA LEU A 263 -1.11 -18.12 3.44
C LEU A 263 -1.49 -19.61 3.36
N ARG A 264 -0.85 -20.39 2.47
CA ARG A 264 -1.10 -21.84 2.38
C ARG A 264 -0.67 -22.58 3.64
N GLU A 265 0.36 -22.09 4.33
CA GLU A 265 0.80 -22.67 5.61
C GLU A 265 -0.25 -22.46 6.70
N TRP A 266 -1.03 -21.37 6.63
CA TRP A 266 -2.13 -21.10 7.56
C TRP A 266 -3.28 -22.09 7.44
N LEU A 267 -3.43 -22.80 6.31
CA LEU A 267 -4.41 -23.89 6.19
C LEU A 267 -4.17 -24.99 7.23
N ASN A 268 -2.91 -25.23 7.59
CA ASN A 268 -2.52 -26.22 8.61
C ASN A 268 -2.71 -25.72 10.04
N SER A 269 -2.86 -24.41 10.23
CA SER A 269 -3.00 -23.78 11.56
C SER A 269 -3.94 -22.57 11.47
N PRO A 270 -5.26 -22.78 11.43
CA PRO A 270 -6.23 -21.69 11.37
C PRO A 270 -6.13 -20.79 12.62
N PRO A 271 -6.60 -19.53 12.55
CA PRO A 271 -6.55 -18.58 13.66
C PRO A 271 -7.19 -19.16 14.93
N LYS A 272 -6.45 -19.12 16.04
CA LYS A 272 -6.90 -19.61 17.36
C LYS A 272 -7.41 -18.48 18.27
N SER A 273 -7.26 -17.24 17.84
CA SER A 273 -7.67 -16.07 18.60
C SER A 273 -8.23 -14.97 17.71
N ALA A 274 -9.04 -14.08 18.29
CA ALA A 274 -9.56 -12.90 17.62
C ALA A 274 -8.43 -12.01 17.05
N LYS A 275 -7.29 -11.93 17.73
CA LYS A 275 -6.13 -11.15 17.27
C LYS A 275 -5.49 -11.75 16.02
N GLU A 276 -5.32 -13.07 15.96
CA GLU A 276 -4.81 -13.77 14.79
C GLU A 276 -5.76 -13.64 13.61
N LEU A 277 -7.08 -13.78 13.87
CA LEU A 277 -8.11 -13.59 12.86
C LEU A 277 -8.13 -12.15 12.33
N GLN A 278 -7.95 -11.13 13.18
CA GLN A 278 -7.80 -9.74 12.76
C GLN A 278 -6.58 -9.55 11.86
N THR A 279 -5.46 -10.19 12.19
CA THR A 279 -4.24 -10.15 11.37
C THR A 279 -4.49 -10.78 10.00
N PHE A 280 -5.13 -11.94 9.94
CA PHE A 280 -5.50 -12.59 8.68
C PHE A 280 -6.43 -11.73 7.83
N LEU A 281 -7.54 -11.24 8.42
CA LEU A 281 -8.51 -10.40 7.69
C LEU A 281 -7.92 -9.04 7.28
N GLY A 282 -6.99 -8.49 8.04
CA GLY A 282 -6.22 -7.30 7.67
C GLY A 282 -5.38 -7.55 6.42
N PHE A 283 -4.67 -8.67 6.40
CA PHE A 283 -3.89 -9.09 5.24
C PHE A 283 -4.79 -9.38 4.01
N ALA A 284 -5.81 -10.23 4.18
CA ALA A 284 -6.74 -10.56 3.10
C ALA A 284 -7.47 -9.32 2.57
N GLY A 285 -7.80 -8.37 3.44
CA GLY A 285 -8.44 -7.09 3.11
C GLY A 285 -7.60 -6.18 2.23
N TYR A 286 -6.26 -6.29 2.31
CA TYR A 286 -5.37 -5.55 1.43
C TYR A 286 -5.54 -5.94 -0.04
N TYR A 287 -5.75 -7.23 -0.32
CA TYR A 287 -5.95 -7.80 -1.66
C TYR A 287 -7.43 -8.01 -2.03
N ARG A 288 -8.36 -7.39 -1.31
CA ARG A 288 -9.82 -7.59 -1.51
C ARG A 288 -10.31 -7.24 -2.92
N SER A 289 -9.62 -6.35 -3.64
CA SER A 289 -9.94 -5.97 -5.02
C SER A 289 -9.68 -7.09 -6.04
N PHE A 290 -8.93 -8.12 -5.66
CA PHE A 290 -8.65 -9.31 -6.46
C PHE A 290 -9.63 -10.46 -6.18
N VAL A 291 -10.46 -10.33 -5.14
CA VAL A 291 -11.36 -11.40 -4.70
C VAL A 291 -12.81 -10.99 -4.91
N LYS A 292 -13.45 -11.68 -5.86
CA LYS A 292 -14.88 -11.55 -6.09
C LYS A 292 -15.65 -11.94 -4.83
N ASN A 293 -16.68 -11.16 -4.47
CA ASN A 293 -17.54 -11.40 -3.31
C ASN A 293 -16.80 -11.51 -1.96
N PHE A 294 -15.65 -10.83 -1.81
CA PHE A 294 -14.83 -10.88 -0.61
C PHE A 294 -15.63 -10.68 0.69
N SER A 295 -16.55 -9.73 0.72
CA SER A 295 -17.31 -9.43 1.94
C SER A 295 -18.29 -10.53 2.33
N LYS A 296 -18.91 -11.21 1.34
CA LYS A 296 -19.80 -12.36 1.55
C LYS A 296 -19.00 -13.55 2.08
N ILE A 297 -17.86 -13.86 1.46
CA ILE A 297 -16.98 -14.96 1.89
C ILE A 297 -16.44 -14.71 3.31
N ALA A 298 -16.03 -13.46 3.62
CA ALA A 298 -15.44 -13.12 4.91
C ALA A 298 -16.46 -12.94 6.05
N GLU A 299 -17.78 -12.95 5.77
CA GLU A 299 -18.82 -12.67 6.76
C GLU A 299 -18.80 -13.61 7.98
N PRO A 300 -18.69 -14.95 7.85
CA PRO A 300 -18.62 -15.84 9.01
C PRO A 300 -17.43 -15.53 9.92
N LEU A 301 -16.28 -15.14 9.32
CA LEU A 301 -15.08 -14.78 10.05
C LEU A 301 -15.23 -13.44 10.79
N ARG A 302 -15.90 -12.48 10.17
CA ARG A 302 -16.15 -11.17 10.78
C ARG A 302 -17.09 -11.25 11.96
N ARG A 303 -18.10 -12.12 11.91
CA ARG A 303 -19.03 -12.37 13.04
C ARG A 303 -18.27 -12.76 14.31
N LEU A 304 -17.20 -13.53 14.21
CA LEU A 304 -16.36 -13.88 15.37
C LEU A 304 -15.66 -12.65 16.01
N LEU A 305 -15.43 -11.58 15.24
CA LEU A 305 -14.81 -10.35 15.74
C LEU A 305 -15.81 -9.34 16.32
N VAL A 306 -17.06 -9.36 15.83
CA VAL A 306 -18.13 -8.44 16.26
C VAL A 306 -18.71 -8.82 17.63
N SER A 307 -18.48 -10.05 18.08
CA SER A 307 -18.90 -10.59 19.38
C SER A 307 -18.16 -9.95 20.57
N GLY A 308 -17.69 -8.71 20.45
CA GLY A 308 -17.16 -7.91 21.55
C GLY A 308 -18.27 -7.27 22.40
N PRO A 309 -18.02 -6.94 23.67
CA PRO A 309 -19.02 -6.41 24.57
C PRO A 309 -19.55 -5.07 24.01
N ASP A 310 -20.85 -5.03 23.78
CA ASP A 310 -21.57 -3.76 23.69
C ASP A 310 -21.27 -3.01 25.01
N LYS A 311 -20.55 -1.87 24.94
CA LYS A 311 -20.12 -1.11 26.14
C LYS A 311 -21.30 -0.70 27.04
N LYS A 312 -22.54 -0.90 26.58
CA LYS A 312 -23.79 -0.64 27.29
C LYS A 312 -24.42 -1.86 27.97
N ARG A 313 -23.95 -3.10 27.70
CA ARG A 313 -24.50 -4.32 28.31
C ARG A 313 -23.44 -5.02 29.18
N LYS A 314 -23.35 -4.64 30.44
CA LYS A 314 -22.39 -5.19 31.45
C LYS A 314 -22.67 -6.64 31.92
N GLN A 315 -23.62 -7.38 31.35
CA GLN A 315 -24.16 -8.59 31.98
C GLN A 315 -24.08 -9.89 31.18
N HIS A 316 -23.38 -9.93 30.00
CA HIS A 316 -23.21 -11.20 29.30
C HIS A 316 -21.74 -11.62 29.21
N PRO A 317 -21.41 -12.91 29.48
CA PRO A 317 -20.07 -13.42 29.32
C PRO A 317 -19.60 -13.22 27.87
N ARG A 318 -18.30 -12.93 27.68
CA ARG A 318 -17.71 -12.82 26.34
C ARG A 318 -18.01 -14.10 25.59
N PRO A 319 -18.62 -14.06 24.38
CA PRO A 319 -18.73 -15.26 23.59
C PRO A 319 -17.32 -15.81 23.35
N SER A 320 -17.15 -17.09 23.61
CA SER A 320 -15.91 -17.81 23.35
C SER A 320 -15.59 -17.71 21.85
N PHE A 321 -14.32 -17.46 21.51
CA PHE A 321 -13.86 -17.56 20.14
C PHE A 321 -14.04 -19.01 19.66
N THR A 322 -15.17 -19.29 19.00
CA THR A 322 -15.54 -20.63 18.57
C THR A 322 -15.42 -20.74 17.07
N TRP A 323 -14.42 -21.48 16.60
CA TRP A 323 -14.18 -21.72 15.19
C TRP A 323 -15.16 -22.78 14.66
N THR A 324 -16.05 -22.39 13.73
CA THR A 324 -17.08 -23.26 13.16
C THR A 324 -16.66 -23.80 11.79
N ASN A 325 -17.36 -24.83 11.29
CA ASN A 325 -17.16 -25.34 9.93
C ASN A 325 -17.43 -24.27 8.86
N GLU A 326 -18.35 -23.34 9.12
CA GLU A 326 -18.63 -22.20 8.22
C GLU A 326 -17.42 -21.26 8.17
N CYS A 327 -16.81 -20.97 9.33
CA CYS A 327 -15.58 -20.18 9.40
C CYS A 327 -14.41 -20.85 8.68
N GLN A 328 -14.29 -22.19 8.82
CA GLN A 328 -13.25 -22.97 8.15
C GLN A 328 -13.40 -22.88 6.62
N ARG A 329 -14.60 -23.08 6.09
CA ARG A 329 -14.87 -22.96 4.64
C ARG A 329 -14.60 -21.56 4.12
N ALA A 330 -15.03 -20.52 4.85
CA ALA A 330 -14.77 -19.14 4.48
C ALA A 330 -13.27 -18.83 4.44
N PHE A 331 -12.52 -19.32 5.43
CA PHE A 331 -11.08 -19.16 5.53
C PHE A 331 -10.34 -19.85 4.37
N GLU A 332 -10.64 -21.12 4.10
CA GLU A 332 -10.07 -21.88 2.97
C GLU A 332 -10.40 -21.24 1.63
N THR A 333 -11.63 -20.78 1.45
CA THR A 333 -12.07 -20.08 0.22
C THR A 333 -11.29 -18.80 0.00
N LEU A 334 -11.08 -17.96 1.05
CA LEU A 334 -10.29 -16.74 0.94
C LEU A 334 -8.84 -17.05 0.57
N ILE A 335 -8.21 -18.03 1.21
CA ILE A 335 -6.84 -18.43 0.88
C ILE A 335 -6.74 -18.90 -0.56
N SER A 336 -7.64 -19.79 -0.99
CA SER A 336 -7.70 -20.28 -2.37
C SER A 336 -7.83 -19.14 -3.38
N ARG A 337 -8.74 -18.18 -3.15
CA ARG A 337 -8.96 -17.04 -4.03
C ARG A 337 -7.76 -16.09 -4.06
N LEU A 338 -7.09 -15.86 -2.94
CA LEU A 338 -5.90 -14.99 -2.85
C LEU A 338 -4.67 -15.62 -3.52
N THR A 339 -4.51 -16.94 -3.43
CA THR A 339 -3.38 -17.67 -4.02
C THR A 339 -3.57 -18.01 -5.50
N SER A 340 -4.79 -17.88 -6.04
CA SER A 340 -5.14 -18.05 -7.46
C SER A 340 -5.83 -16.82 -8.05
N SER A 341 -5.46 -15.64 -7.56
CA SER A 341 -6.07 -14.37 -7.98
C SER A 341 -5.85 -14.10 -9.46
N PRO A 342 -6.84 -13.51 -10.15
CA PRO A 342 -6.67 -13.07 -11.53
C PRO A 342 -5.70 -11.88 -11.62
N ILE A 343 -5.12 -11.69 -12.80
CA ILE A 343 -4.46 -10.44 -13.16
C ILE A 343 -5.54 -9.38 -13.38
N LEU A 344 -5.48 -8.27 -12.65
CA LEU A 344 -6.35 -7.13 -12.88
C LEU A 344 -5.78 -6.25 -13.98
N GLY A 345 -6.60 -5.95 -15.00
CA GLY A 345 -6.21 -5.08 -16.10
C GLY A 345 -6.07 -3.61 -15.67
N TYR A 346 -5.31 -2.84 -16.41
CA TYR A 346 -5.27 -1.40 -16.25
C TYR A 346 -6.51 -0.74 -16.89
N PRO A 347 -7.11 0.25 -16.22
CA PRO A 347 -8.22 1.00 -16.82
C PRO A 347 -7.71 1.86 -18.01
N ASN A 348 -8.46 1.87 -19.09
CA ASN A 348 -8.30 2.80 -20.19
C ASN A 348 -9.50 3.76 -20.21
N PHE A 349 -9.31 5.02 -19.86
CA PHE A 349 -10.39 6.00 -19.72
C PHE A 349 -10.96 6.47 -21.07
N GLU A 350 -10.34 6.09 -22.19
CA GLU A 350 -10.88 6.33 -23.54
C GLU A 350 -11.95 5.29 -23.94
N LEU A 351 -12.03 4.19 -23.20
CA LEU A 351 -12.97 3.10 -23.46
C LEU A 351 -14.07 3.05 -22.39
N PRO A 352 -15.29 2.61 -22.76
CA PRO A 352 -16.36 2.46 -21.79
C PRO A 352 -16.06 1.33 -20.78
N PHE A 353 -16.57 1.50 -19.58
CA PHE A 353 -16.54 0.46 -18.55
C PHE A 353 -17.80 -0.39 -18.59
N ILE A 354 -17.69 -1.62 -18.08
CA ILE A 354 -18.81 -2.54 -17.86
C ILE A 354 -18.84 -2.86 -16.36
N LEU A 355 -19.95 -2.49 -15.72
CA LEU A 355 -20.14 -2.70 -14.28
C LEU A 355 -21.18 -3.78 -14.06
N HIS A 356 -20.78 -4.91 -13.50
CA HIS A 356 -21.70 -5.93 -13.00
C HIS A 356 -21.99 -5.65 -11.54
N ILE A 357 -23.26 -5.65 -11.17
CA ILE A 357 -23.73 -5.46 -9.79
C ILE A 357 -24.59 -6.63 -9.35
N ASP A 358 -24.54 -6.96 -8.07
CA ASP A 358 -25.33 -7.99 -7.41
C ASP A 358 -25.60 -7.60 -5.96
N ALA A 359 -26.79 -7.95 -5.45
CA ALA A 359 -27.18 -7.72 -4.06
C ALA A 359 -27.81 -8.95 -3.43
N SER A 360 -27.24 -9.42 -2.34
CA SER A 360 -27.81 -10.49 -1.52
C SER A 360 -28.52 -9.94 -0.27
N GLY A 361 -29.07 -10.84 0.55
CA GLY A 361 -29.57 -10.48 1.89
C GLY A 361 -28.51 -10.00 2.87
N GLU A 362 -27.22 -10.27 2.59
CA GLU A 362 -26.11 -10.02 3.50
C GLU A 362 -25.12 -8.94 3.01
N GLY A 363 -25.04 -8.74 1.69
CA GLY A 363 -24.03 -7.85 1.12
C GLY A 363 -24.29 -7.41 -0.30
N LEU A 364 -23.49 -6.45 -0.74
CA LEU A 364 -23.44 -5.94 -2.10
C LEU A 364 -22.15 -6.44 -2.75
N GLY A 365 -22.26 -6.87 -4.00
CA GLY A 365 -21.18 -7.24 -4.90
C GLY A 365 -21.12 -6.33 -6.11
N ALA A 366 -19.93 -6.06 -6.61
CA ALA A 366 -19.73 -5.34 -7.86
C ALA A 366 -18.42 -5.76 -8.51
N ALA A 367 -18.40 -5.86 -9.83
CA ALA A 367 -17.20 -6.16 -10.60
C ALA A 367 -17.11 -5.18 -11.78
N LEU A 368 -15.99 -4.49 -11.88
CA LEU A 368 -15.71 -3.55 -12.94
C LEU A 368 -14.85 -4.21 -14.00
N TYR A 369 -15.32 -4.18 -15.23
CA TYR A 369 -14.66 -4.75 -16.39
C TYR A 369 -14.45 -3.70 -17.48
N GLN A 370 -13.59 -4.04 -18.41
CA GLN A 370 -13.39 -3.29 -19.65
C GLN A 370 -13.03 -4.25 -20.78
N THR A 371 -13.54 -4.00 -21.98
CA THR A 371 -13.17 -4.76 -23.16
C THR A 371 -11.99 -4.05 -23.84
N ASN A 372 -10.88 -4.75 -24.01
CA ASN A 372 -9.72 -4.28 -24.75
C ASN A 372 -9.27 -5.39 -25.70
N ASN A 373 -9.11 -5.07 -27.01
CA ASN A 373 -8.78 -6.03 -28.07
C ASN A 373 -9.69 -7.27 -28.04
N ASP A 374 -11.00 -7.06 -27.98
CA ASP A 374 -12.05 -8.10 -27.92
C ASP A 374 -11.96 -9.06 -26.72
N LYS A 375 -11.13 -8.75 -25.74
CA LYS A 375 -11.05 -9.49 -24.48
C LYS A 375 -11.62 -8.68 -23.33
N LEU A 376 -12.44 -9.34 -22.53
CA LEU A 376 -12.96 -8.77 -21.29
C LEU A 376 -11.92 -8.91 -20.17
N HIS A 377 -11.48 -7.79 -19.64
CA HIS A 377 -10.53 -7.74 -18.53
C HIS A 377 -11.20 -7.23 -17.25
N VAL A 378 -10.92 -7.89 -16.15
CA VAL A 378 -11.34 -7.41 -14.82
C VAL A 378 -10.45 -6.25 -14.43
N ILE A 379 -11.04 -5.11 -14.06
CA ILE A 379 -10.33 -3.95 -13.54
C ILE A 379 -10.27 -4.01 -12.01
N ALA A 380 -11.40 -4.29 -11.35
CA ALA A 380 -11.43 -4.46 -9.90
C ALA A 380 -12.72 -5.12 -9.43
N TYR A 381 -12.65 -5.84 -8.33
CA TYR A 381 -13.83 -6.29 -7.58
C TYR A 381 -14.16 -5.35 -6.43
N GLY A 382 -15.44 -5.25 -6.12
CA GLY A 382 -15.97 -4.54 -4.98
C GLY A 382 -16.96 -5.39 -4.20
N SER A 383 -16.94 -5.30 -2.90
CA SER A 383 -17.99 -5.90 -2.06
C SER A 383 -18.06 -5.21 -0.71
N ARG A 384 -19.25 -5.14 -0.11
CA ARG A 384 -19.44 -4.72 1.28
C ARG A 384 -20.63 -5.43 1.92
N ALA A 385 -20.55 -5.64 3.22
CA ALA A 385 -21.70 -6.13 3.98
C ALA A 385 -22.80 -5.05 4.09
N LEU A 386 -24.05 -5.49 4.16
CA LEU A 386 -25.19 -4.62 4.47
C LEU A 386 -25.18 -4.24 5.97
N THR A 387 -25.50 -3.01 6.26
CA THR A 387 -25.85 -2.57 7.62
C THR A 387 -27.12 -3.24 8.09
N THR A 388 -27.38 -3.23 9.41
CA THR A 388 -28.62 -3.80 9.98
C THR A 388 -29.89 -3.19 9.36
N ALA A 389 -29.89 -1.89 9.09
CA ALA A 389 -31.00 -1.22 8.44
C ALA A 389 -31.18 -1.64 6.96
N GLU A 390 -30.07 -1.76 6.22
CA GLU A 390 -30.09 -2.14 4.80
C GLU A 390 -30.52 -3.59 4.58
N ARG A 391 -30.29 -4.49 5.54
CA ARG A 391 -30.77 -5.89 5.48
C ARG A 391 -32.31 -5.99 5.41
N ASN A 392 -33.00 -4.99 5.94
CA ASN A 392 -34.46 -4.91 5.92
C ASN A 392 -35.02 -4.32 4.60
N TYR A 393 -34.16 -3.94 3.65
CA TYR A 393 -34.63 -3.45 2.36
C TYR A 393 -35.21 -4.59 1.51
N SER A 394 -36.20 -4.26 0.66
CA SER A 394 -36.70 -5.17 -0.36
C SER A 394 -35.59 -5.58 -1.33
N ALA A 395 -35.74 -6.69 -2.04
CA ALA A 395 -34.76 -7.13 -3.03
C ALA A 395 -34.45 -6.04 -4.05
N TYR A 396 -35.50 -5.43 -4.64
CA TYR A 396 -35.33 -4.27 -5.54
C TYR A 396 -34.50 -3.15 -4.94
N ARG A 397 -34.79 -2.78 -3.69
CA ARG A 397 -34.08 -1.66 -3.03
C ARG A 397 -32.62 -1.99 -2.71
N ARG A 398 -32.30 -3.26 -2.45
CA ARG A 398 -30.92 -3.71 -2.28
C ARG A 398 -30.16 -3.67 -3.60
N GLU A 399 -30.80 -4.06 -4.71
CA GLU A 399 -30.22 -3.94 -6.05
C GLU A 399 -29.98 -2.47 -6.43
N PHE A 400 -30.94 -1.58 -6.13
CA PHE A 400 -30.74 -0.15 -6.34
C PHE A 400 -29.62 0.42 -5.47
N LEU A 401 -29.49 -0.07 -4.23
CA LEU A 401 -28.37 0.30 -3.36
C LEU A 401 -27.03 -0.18 -3.92
N ALA A 402 -26.97 -1.38 -4.53
CA ALA A 402 -25.77 -1.90 -5.17
C ALA A 402 -25.36 -1.03 -6.37
N LEU A 403 -26.33 -0.62 -7.19
CA LEU A 403 -26.11 0.32 -8.28
C LEU A 403 -25.53 1.66 -7.77
N LYS A 404 -26.22 2.29 -6.82
CA LYS A 404 -25.80 3.56 -6.23
C LYS A 404 -24.40 3.44 -5.63
N TRP A 405 -24.16 2.45 -4.78
CA TRP A 405 -22.89 2.23 -4.13
C TRP A 405 -21.77 1.93 -5.13
N GLY A 406 -22.03 1.07 -6.12
CA GLY A 406 -21.06 0.68 -7.16
C GLY A 406 -20.57 1.90 -7.94
N ILE A 407 -21.48 2.76 -8.38
CA ILE A 407 -21.16 3.93 -9.21
C ILE A 407 -20.63 5.09 -8.36
N THR A 408 -21.33 5.48 -7.29
CA THR A 408 -21.03 6.75 -6.61
C THR A 408 -19.98 6.65 -5.51
N GLU A 409 -19.66 5.44 -5.05
CA GLU A 409 -18.73 5.22 -3.94
C GLU A 409 -17.57 4.30 -4.34
N LYS A 410 -17.87 3.05 -4.76
CA LYS A 410 -16.82 2.05 -4.96
C LYS A 410 -15.96 2.31 -6.19
N PHE A 411 -16.58 2.63 -7.33
CA PHE A 411 -15.89 2.85 -8.60
C PHE A 411 -16.01 4.29 -9.12
N ARG A 412 -16.32 5.24 -8.24
CA ARG A 412 -16.49 6.64 -8.57
C ARG A 412 -15.33 7.20 -9.39
N ASP A 413 -14.11 6.95 -8.94
CA ASP A 413 -12.89 7.49 -9.54
C ASP A 413 -12.63 6.93 -10.95
N TYR A 414 -13.23 5.78 -11.31
CA TYR A 414 -13.17 5.20 -12.65
C TYR A 414 -14.31 5.69 -13.55
N LEU A 415 -15.50 5.87 -12.97
CA LEU A 415 -16.74 6.07 -13.72
C LEU A 415 -17.12 7.54 -13.91
N TYR A 416 -16.54 8.45 -13.12
CA TYR A 416 -16.83 9.87 -13.25
C TYR A 416 -16.26 10.42 -14.58
N GLY A 417 -17.13 10.93 -15.45
CA GLY A 417 -16.74 11.45 -16.76
C GLY A 417 -16.46 10.38 -17.83
N THR A 418 -16.75 9.10 -17.56
CA THR A 418 -16.56 7.99 -18.49
C THR A 418 -17.86 7.22 -18.66
N LYS A 419 -18.13 6.73 -19.87
CA LYS A 419 -19.33 5.94 -20.16
C LYS A 419 -19.28 4.58 -19.50
N CYS A 420 -20.41 4.15 -18.88
CA CYS A 420 -20.52 2.88 -18.18
C CYS A 420 -21.76 2.09 -18.61
N TYR A 421 -21.57 0.82 -18.95
CA TYR A 421 -22.67 -0.13 -19.16
C TYR A 421 -22.85 -0.96 -17.89
N VAL A 422 -23.99 -0.74 -17.21
CA VAL A 422 -24.32 -1.50 -15.99
C VAL A 422 -25.09 -2.75 -16.39
N VAL A 423 -24.66 -3.90 -15.90
CA VAL A 423 -25.32 -5.19 -16.09
C VAL A 423 -25.88 -5.67 -14.76
N THR A 424 -27.18 -5.98 -14.74
CA THR A 424 -27.90 -6.44 -13.54
C THR A 424 -28.88 -7.56 -13.92
N ASP A 425 -29.19 -8.43 -12.96
CA ASP A 425 -30.26 -9.41 -13.08
C ASP A 425 -31.62 -8.89 -12.57
N SER A 426 -31.65 -7.65 -12.08
CA SER A 426 -32.87 -6.96 -11.64
C SER A 426 -33.54 -6.20 -12.78
N ASN A 427 -34.50 -6.83 -13.45
CA ASN A 427 -35.28 -6.19 -14.53
C ASN A 427 -35.92 -4.85 -14.12
N PRO A 428 -36.46 -4.67 -12.89
CA PRO A 428 -37.02 -3.39 -12.45
C PRO A 428 -36.04 -2.22 -12.49
N LEU A 429 -34.72 -2.46 -12.35
CA LEU A 429 -33.72 -1.39 -12.40
C LEU A 429 -33.59 -0.77 -13.80
N THR A 430 -33.91 -1.50 -14.86
CA THR A 430 -33.83 -0.96 -16.24
C THR A 430 -34.83 0.18 -16.47
N TYR A 431 -35.91 0.22 -15.69
CA TYR A 431 -36.96 1.25 -15.76
C TYR A 431 -36.80 2.33 -14.66
N LEU A 432 -35.69 2.32 -13.92
CA LEU A 432 -35.45 3.21 -12.77
C LEU A 432 -35.58 4.69 -13.15
N VAL A 433 -34.98 5.08 -14.27
CA VAL A 433 -34.95 6.49 -14.75
C VAL A 433 -36.32 6.96 -15.25
N SER A 434 -37.17 6.04 -15.74
CA SER A 434 -38.49 6.34 -16.30
C SER A 434 -39.64 6.13 -15.33
N SER A 435 -39.37 5.62 -14.11
CA SER A 435 -40.40 5.29 -13.14
C SER A 435 -40.95 6.53 -12.42
N ALA A 436 -42.27 6.76 -12.56
CA ALA A 436 -42.96 7.87 -11.91
C ALA A 436 -43.25 7.67 -10.42
N LYS A 437 -43.00 6.50 -9.84
CA LYS A 437 -43.33 6.14 -8.45
C LYS A 437 -42.09 5.79 -7.62
N LEU A 438 -41.23 6.76 -7.40
CA LEU A 438 -40.04 6.59 -6.54
C LEU A 438 -40.32 7.18 -5.14
N SER A 439 -39.77 6.53 -4.11
CA SER A 439 -39.80 7.09 -2.76
C SER A 439 -38.87 8.32 -2.65
N PRO A 440 -39.06 9.21 -1.67
CA PRO A 440 -38.15 10.37 -1.48
C PRO A 440 -36.69 9.98 -1.29
N SER A 441 -36.41 8.79 -0.74
CA SER A 441 -35.04 8.26 -0.58
C SER A 441 -34.47 7.76 -1.91
N ASP A 442 -35.32 7.19 -2.78
CA ASP A 442 -34.89 6.70 -4.09
C ASP A 442 -34.59 7.87 -5.03
N HIS A 443 -35.36 8.95 -4.93
CA HIS A 443 -35.08 10.22 -5.63
C HIS A 443 -33.72 10.81 -5.25
N ARG A 444 -33.33 10.76 -3.96
CA ARG A 444 -31.99 11.20 -3.52
C ARG A 444 -30.87 10.32 -4.10
N TRP A 445 -31.08 9.01 -4.20
CA TRP A 445 -30.12 8.10 -4.81
C TRP A 445 -30.00 8.33 -6.31
N LEU A 446 -31.12 8.56 -6.99
CA LEU A 446 -31.14 8.90 -8.41
C LEU A 446 -30.41 10.23 -8.69
N SER A 447 -30.64 11.25 -7.84
CA SER A 447 -29.91 12.52 -7.94
C SER A 447 -28.40 12.35 -7.75
N ALA A 448 -27.96 11.44 -6.87
CA ALA A 448 -26.55 11.14 -6.70
C ALA A 448 -25.91 10.43 -7.91
N LEU A 449 -26.73 9.73 -8.73
CA LEU A 449 -26.31 9.06 -9.96
C LEU A 449 -26.29 10.00 -11.16
N ALA A 450 -27.02 11.12 -11.12
CA ALA A 450 -27.19 12.06 -12.25
C ALA A 450 -25.86 12.57 -12.88
N PRO A 451 -24.75 12.75 -12.14
CA PRO A 451 -23.48 13.18 -12.71
C PRO A 451 -22.74 12.09 -13.54
N PHE A 452 -23.26 10.86 -13.57
CA PHE A 452 -22.59 9.73 -14.23
C PHE A 452 -23.30 9.35 -15.52
N ASP A 453 -22.53 9.08 -16.57
CA ASP A 453 -23.04 8.56 -17.85
C ASP A 453 -23.09 7.04 -17.81
N PHE A 454 -24.28 6.48 -17.58
CA PHE A 454 -24.46 5.04 -17.53
C PHE A 454 -25.75 4.57 -18.22
N THR A 455 -25.71 3.36 -18.73
CA THR A 455 -26.86 2.66 -19.32
C THR A 455 -27.04 1.32 -18.64
N ILE A 456 -28.27 1.01 -18.21
CA ILE A 456 -28.55 -0.26 -17.51
C ILE A 456 -29.06 -1.29 -18.52
N THR A 457 -28.47 -2.49 -18.47
CA THR A 457 -28.85 -3.65 -19.32
C THR A 457 -29.21 -4.83 -18.40
N TYR A 458 -30.37 -5.43 -18.67
CA TYR A 458 -30.79 -6.63 -17.99
C TYR A 458 -30.13 -7.90 -18.56
N ARG A 459 -29.64 -8.79 -17.70
CA ARG A 459 -29.14 -10.11 -18.04
C ARG A 459 -29.69 -11.13 -17.07
N LYS A 460 -30.30 -12.25 -17.57
CA LYS A 460 -30.89 -13.28 -16.70
C LYS A 460 -29.84 -13.87 -15.74
N GLY A 461 -30.21 -14.05 -14.47
CA GLY A 461 -29.29 -14.50 -13.40
C GLY A 461 -28.51 -15.78 -13.69
N LYS A 462 -29.13 -16.80 -14.34
CA LYS A 462 -28.44 -18.04 -14.77
C LYS A 462 -27.26 -17.82 -15.73
N SER A 463 -27.17 -16.68 -16.40
CA SER A 463 -26.08 -16.27 -17.32
C SER A 463 -25.22 -15.13 -16.72
N HIS A 464 -25.47 -14.78 -15.45
CA HIS A 464 -24.81 -13.66 -14.74
C HIS A 464 -23.72 -14.16 -13.77
N GLY A 465 -23.23 -15.38 -13.96
CA GLY A 465 -22.19 -16.01 -13.13
C GLY A 465 -20.88 -15.21 -12.98
N ASP A 466 -20.75 -14.10 -13.71
CA ASP A 466 -19.63 -13.16 -13.59
C ASP A 466 -19.79 -12.17 -12.41
N ALA A 467 -21.00 -12.00 -11.87
CA ALA A 467 -21.29 -11.17 -10.70
C ALA A 467 -21.53 -11.99 -9.41
N ASP A 468 -21.99 -13.25 -9.54
CA ASP A 468 -22.25 -14.19 -8.42
C ASP A 468 -20.99 -14.72 -7.71
#